data_df3fff6d33112a0ec11c6e7bad4a5d02
#
_entry.id   df3fff6d33112a0ec11c6e7bad4a5d02
#
_cell.length_a   1.000
_cell.length_b   1.000
_cell.length_c   1.000
_cell.angle_alpha   90.00
_cell.angle_beta   90.00
_cell.angle_gamma   90.00
#
_symmetry.space_group_name_H-M   'P 1'
#
loop_
_entity.id
_entity.type
_entity.pdbx_description
1 polymer ?
#
loop_
_entity_poly.entity_id
_entity_poly.type
_entity_poly.pdbx_seq_one_letter_code
_entity_poly.pdbx_strand_id
1 'polypeptide(L)'
;APPITSREEVVWEGTELTRRLIYSHHIIAPSKRSGLRECAQILGVTTLVKIGWPGAICLEGPKDRVDAFVNHITRWRWKQLAVRGEQDAETRALPRIFLETSDMSTFAGHLRAAGLEELFLRLFK
;
A
#
# COMPACT_ATOMS: atom_id res chain seq x y z
N ALA A 1 7.20 -5.38 -19.28
CA ALA A 1 7.19 -3.97 -18.98
C ALA A 1 8.47 -3.57 -18.28
N PRO A 2 8.95 -2.38 -18.52
CA PRO A 2 10.19 -1.98 -17.86
C PRO A 2 9.96 -1.86 -16.36
N PRO A 3 11.01 -2.02 -15.58
CA PRO A 3 10.90 -1.83 -14.15
C PRO A 3 10.42 -0.41 -13.89
N ILE A 4 9.59 -0.25 -12.90
CA ILE A 4 9.05 1.05 -12.58
C ILE A 4 9.97 1.70 -11.59
N THR A 5 11.15 2.02 -12.07
CA THR A 5 12.14 2.68 -11.26
C THR A 5 12.50 4.02 -11.83
N SER A 6 12.06 4.29 -13.06
CA SER A 6 12.42 5.52 -13.71
C SER A 6 11.34 6.54 -13.47
N ARG A 7 11.64 7.70 -13.91
CA ARG A 7 10.67 8.75 -13.86
C ARG A 7 9.65 8.67 -14.90
N GLU A 8 9.80 7.76 -15.83
CA GLU A 8 8.77 7.48 -16.75
C GLU A 8 7.73 6.73 -16.05
N GLU A 9 7.07 7.26 -15.28
CA GLU A 9 6.17 6.67 -14.43
C GLU A 9 5.02 6.00 -15.07
N VAL A 10 4.34 5.18 -14.32
CA VAL A 10 3.08 4.59 -14.72
C VAL A 10 2.10 5.71 -14.94
N VAL A 11 1.53 5.74 -16.11
CA VAL A 11 0.47 6.68 -16.42
C VAL A 11 -0.82 6.07 -15.96
N TRP A 12 -1.45 6.70 -15.00
CA TRP A 12 -2.68 6.19 -14.41
C TRP A 12 -3.94 6.78 -15.03
N GLU A 13 -3.77 7.72 -15.96
CA GLU A 13 -4.93 8.34 -16.59
C GLU A 13 -5.75 7.35 -17.38
N GLY A 14 -7.03 7.42 -17.25
CA GLY A 14 -7.91 6.50 -17.94
C GLY A 14 -7.92 5.10 -17.38
N THR A 15 -7.17 4.86 -16.31
CA THR A 15 -7.07 3.56 -15.68
C THR A 15 -7.90 3.58 -14.42
N GLU A 16 -8.64 2.50 -14.19
CA GLU A 16 -9.40 2.37 -12.95
C GLU A 16 -8.43 2.22 -11.79
N LEU A 17 -8.54 3.09 -10.82
CA LEU A 17 -7.69 3.09 -9.64
C LEU A 17 -8.39 2.46 -8.46
N THR A 18 -7.59 1.91 -7.56
CA THR A 18 -8.13 1.35 -6.33
C THR A 18 -7.16 1.60 -5.18
N ARG A 19 -7.70 1.52 -3.99
CA ARG A 19 -6.92 1.58 -2.76
C ARG A 19 -7.24 0.37 -1.92
N ARG A 20 -6.25 -0.13 -1.20
CA ARG A 20 -6.44 -1.23 -0.27
C ARG A 20 -5.77 -0.86 1.04
N LEU A 21 -6.45 -1.12 2.13
CA LEU A 21 -5.87 -0.96 3.45
C LEU A 21 -5.76 -2.35 4.07
N ILE A 22 -4.56 -2.73 4.44
CA ILE A 22 -4.26 -4.08 4.88
C ILE A 22 -3.73 -4.03 6.30
N TYR A 23 -4.22 -4.92 7.13
CA TYR A 23 -3.77 -5.09 8.52
C TYR A 23 -2.89 -6.34 8.60
N SER A 24 -1.83 -6.24 9.38
CA SER A 24 -1.04 -7.40 9.76
C SER A 24 -0.76 -7.33 11.24
N HIS A 25 -0.62 -8.50 11.88
CA HIS A 25 -0.27 -8.55 13.30
C HIS A 25 1.03 -7.78 13.55
N HIS A 26 2.01 -7.95 12.66
CA HIS A 26 3.23 -7.17 12.72
C HIS A 26 3.95 -7.22 11.37
N ILE A 27 4.80 -6.24 11.13
CA ILE A 27 5.68 -6.22 9.97
C ILE A 27 7.06 -5.86 10.51
N ILE A 28 7.91 -6.86 10.66
CA ILE A 28 9.22 -6.69 11.28
C ILE A 28 10.34 -7.26 10.44
N ALA A 29 10.13 -8.45 9.88
CA ALA A 29 11.18 -9.16 9.18
C ALA A 29 11.78 -8.33 8.04
N PRO A 30 13.10 -8.18 7.98
CA PRO A 30 13.73 -7.43 6.90
C PRO A 30 13.35 -7.94 5.52
N SER A 31 13.14 -9.24 5.36
CA SER A 31 12.75 -9.80 4.08
C SER A 31 11.37 -9.32 3.64
N LYS A 32 10.43 -9.17 4.58
CA LYS A 32 9.11 -8.65 4.25
C LYS A 32 9.18 -7.17 3.90
N ARG A 33 9.97 -6.41 4.66
CA ARG A 33 10.11 -4.98 4.40
C ARG A 33 10.73 -4.74 3.03
N SER A 34 11.79 -5.45 2.68
CA SER A 34 12.42 -5.29 1.37
C SER A 34 11.52 -5.83 0.26
N GLY A 35 10.80 -6.92 0.53
CA GLY A 35 9.86 -7.48 -0.43
C GLY A 35 8.73 -6.52 -0.78
N LEU A 36 8.20 -5.81 0.22
CA LEU A 36 7.17 -4.80 -0.03
C LEU A 36 7.70 -3.67 -0.90
N ARG A 37 8.91 -3.22 -0.63
CA ARG A 37 9.54 -2.17 -1.43
C ARG A 37 9.74 -2.63 -2.86
N GLU A 38 10.22 -3.84 -3.04
CA GLU A 38 10.45 -4.39 -4.36
C GLU A 38 9.16 -4.52 -5.15
N CYS A 39 8.12 -5.04 -4.51
CA CYS A 39 6.80 -5.13 -5.12
C CYS A 39 6.30 -3.77 -5.58
N ALA A 40 6.46 -2.76 -4.72
CA ALA A 40 6.02 -1.42 -5.04
C ALA A 40 6.74 -0.88 -6.27
N GLN A 41 8.04 -1.12 -6.35
CA GLN A 41 8.83 -0.65 -7.48
C GLN A 41 8.45 -1.36 -8.77
N ILE A 42 8.34 -2.67 -8.72
CA ILE A 42 8.04 -3.45 -9.91
C ILE A 42 6.64 -3.15 -10.44
N LEU A 43 5.67 -3.03 -9.56
CA LEU A 43 4.29 -2.82 -9.97
C LEU A 43 3.90 -1.35 -10.11
N GLY A 44 4.73 -0.44 -9.61
CA GLY A 44 4.42 0.98 -9.69
C GLY A 44 3.25 1.39 -8.83
N VAL A 45 3.10 0.74 -7.68
CA VAL A 45 1.99 1.00 -6.77
C VAL A 45 2.48 1.88 -5.64
N THR A 46 1.75 2.96 -5.35
CA THR A 46 2.03 3.78 -4.18
C THR A 46 1.81 2.93 -2.95
N THR A 47 2.77 2.93 -2.04
CA THR A 47 2.76 2.04 -0.90
C THR A 47 3.19 2.78 0.36
N LEU A 48 2.32 2.76 1.35
CA LEU A 48 2.66 3.26 2.68
C LEU A 48 2.67 2.06 3.62
N VAL A 49 3.74 1.90 4.38
CA VAL A 49 3.88 0.77 5.29
C VAL A 49 4.13 1.27 6.69
N LYS A 50 3.35 0.79 7.64
CA LYS A 50 3.62 1.00 9.06
C LYS A 50 4.19 -0.29 9.59
N ILE A 51 5.46 -0.28 9.97
CA ILE A 51 6.14 -1.46 10.48
C ILE A 51 5.93 -1.58 11.98
N GLY A 52 6.34 -2.70 12.55
CA GLY A 52 6.16 -2.99 13.96
C GLY A 52 4.81 -3.61 14.26
N TRP A 53 4.32 -3.39 15.47
CA TRP A 53 3.01 -3.86 15.92
C TRP A 53 2.05 -2.68 16.06
N PRO A 54 0.86 -2.70 15.50
CA PRO A 54 0.47 -3.61 14.42
C PRO A 54 1.15 -3.19 13.12
N GLY A 55 1.12 -4.07 12.14
CA GLY A 55 1.54 -3.72 10.80
C GLY A 55 0.36 -3.20 10.00
N ALA A 56 0.64 -2.28 9.09
CA ALA A 56 -0.38 -1.76 8.20
C ALA A 56 0.23 -1.42 6.85
N ILE A 57 -0.56 -1.62 5.80
CA ILE A 57 -0.11 -1.31 4.45
C ILE A 57 -1.25 -0.60 3.73
N CYS A 58 -0.97 0.52 3.12
CA CYS A 58 -1.94 1.19 2.26
C CYS A 58 -1.38 1.23 0.85
N LEU A 59 -2.18 0.76 -0.10
CA LEU A 59 -1.80 0.70 -1.50
C LEU A 59 -2.72 1.59 -2.33
N GLU A 60 -2.16 2.23 -3.35
CA GLU A 60 -2.96 2.99 -4.30
C GLU A 60 -2.34 2.83 -5.68
N GLY A 61 -3.17 2.51 -6.67
CA GLY A 61 -2.69 2.38 -8.04
C GLY A 61 -3.73 1.76 -8.95
N PRO A 62 -3.33 1.45 -10.18
CA PRO A 62 -4.23 0.76 -11.10
C PRO A 62 -4.70 -0.55 -10.50
N LYS A 63 -5.96 -0.85 -10.71
CA LYS A 63 -6.59 -1.97 -10.04
C LYS A 63 -5.88 -3.29 -10.28
N ASP A 64 -5.50 -3.56 -11.52
CA ASP A 64 -4.82 -4.82 -11.83
C ASP A 64 -3.48 -4.93 -11.13
N ARG A 65 -2.78 -3.81 -10.95
CA ARG A 65 -1.48 -3.82 -10.29
C ARG A 65 -1.62 -3.94 -8.78
N VAL A 66 -2.61 -3.28 -8.21
CA VAL A 66 -2.87 -3.42 -6.78
C VAL A 66 -3.31 -4.85 -6.48
N ASP A 67 -4.18 -5.43 -7.32
CA ASP A 67 -4.60 -6.82 -7.14
C ASP A 67 -3.40 -7.76 -7.21
N ALA A 68 -2.49 -7.52 -8.16
CA ALA A 68 -1.29 -8.35 -8.28
C ALA A 68 -0.41 -8.23 -7.04
N PHE A 69 -0.30 -7.02 -6.49
CA PHE A 69 0.46 -6.77 -5.27
C PHE A 69 -0.11 -7.60 -4.12
N VAL A 70 -1.42 -7.47 -3.90
CA VAL A 70 -2.09 -8.18 -2.81
C VAL A 70 -1.94 -9.69 -3.00
N ASN A 71 -2.17 -10.18 -4.22
CA ASN A 71 -2.04 -11.61 -4.49
C ASN A 71 -0.63 -12.11 -4.22
N HIS A 72 0.37 -11.30 -4.53
CA HIS A 72 1.75 -11.70 -4.32
C HIS A 72 2.09 -11.80 -2.84
N ILE A 73 1.74 -10.78 -2.07
CA ILE A 73 2.12 -10.78 -0.65
C ILE A 73 1.29 -11.76 0.18
N THR A 74 0.08 -12.12 -0.25
CA THR A 74 -0.72 -13.09 0.50
C THR A 74 -0.08 -14.47 0.49
N ARG A 75 0.86 -14.73 -0.42
CA ARG A 75 1.57 -16.00 -0.46
C ARG A 75 2.71 -16.06 0.55
N TRP A 76 3.08 -14.93 1.13
CA TRP A 76 4.14 -14.90 2.13
C TRP A 76 3.59 -15.44 3.45
N ARG A 77 4.50 -15.76 4.35
CA ARG A 77 4.10 -16.24 5.66
C ARG A 77 3.78 -15.08 6.58
N TRP A 78 2.55 -15.00 7.04
CA TRP A 78 2.09 -13.97 7.96
C TRP A 78 1.46 -14.62 9.17
N LYS A 79 1.61 -14.01 10.33
CA LYS A 79 0.85 -14.44 11.48
C LYS A 79 -0.62 -14.09 11.27
N GLN A 80 -0.86 -12.91 10.72
CA GLN A 80 -2.20 -12.48 10.35
C GLN A 80 -2.07 -11.42 9.26
N LEU A 81 -2.87 -11.54 8.23
CA LEU A 81 -2.93 -10.55 7.17
C LEU A 81 -4.38 -10.45 6.72
N ALA A 82 -4.94 -9.27 6.73
CA ALA A 82 -6.33 -9.07 6.37
C ALA A 82 -6.52 -7.77 5.62
N VAL A 83 -7.27 -7.81 4.52
CA VAL A 83 -7.68 -6.59 3.84
C VAL A 83 -8.83 -6.00 4.65
N ARG A 84 -8.63 -4.82 5.20
CA ARG A 84 -9.60 -4.16 6.04
C ARG A 84 -10.40 -3.12 5.31
N GLY A 85 -9.91 -2.60 4.20
CA GLY A 85 -10.62 -1.60 3.44
C GLY A 85 -10.27 -1.64 1.96
N GLU A 86 -11.26 -1.35 1.12
CA GLU A 86 -11.10 -1.25 -0.32
C GLU A 86 -11.88 -0.05 -0.79
N GLN A 87 -11.32 0.67 -1.75
CA GLN A 87 -11.97 1.86 -2.24
C GLN A 87 -11.52 2.10 -3.67
N ASP A 88 -12.47 2.13 -4.59
CA ASP A 88 -12.13 2.47 -5.97
C ASP A 88 -12.11 3.99 -6.09
N ALA A 89 -11.36 4.49 -7.05
CA ALA A 89 -11.18 5.92 -7.20
C ALA A 89 -10.94 6.27 -8.65
N GLU A 90 -11.29 7.51 -8.99
CA GLU A 90 -11.04 8.01 -10.34
C GLU A 90 -9.72 8.75 -10.41
N THR A 91 -9.25 9.28 -9.30
CA THR A 91 -8.01 10.05 -9.26
C THR A 91 -7.14 9.62 -8.11
N ARG A 92 -5.85 9.87 -8.29
CA ARG A 92 -4.86 9.57 -7.27
C ARG A 92 -4.99 10.57 -6.12
N ALA A 93 -4.92 10.07 -4.89
CA ALA A 93 -4.94 10.91 -3.70
C ALA A 93 -3.57 10.99 -3.04
N LEU A 94 -2.78 9.93 -3.18
CA LEU A 94 -1.46 9.86 -2.54
C LEU A 94 -0.36 10.16 -3.54
N PRO A 95 0.76 10.73 -3.09
CA PRO A 95 1.90 10.90 -3.99
C PRO A 95 2.47 9.53 -4.37
N ARG A 96 3.22 9.48 -5.47
CA ARG A 96 3.79 8.24 -5.95
C ARG A 96 5.05 7.96 -5.17
N ILE A 97 4.89 7.27 -4.05
CA ILE A 97 6.00 7.02 -3.13
C ILE A 97 5.92 5.62 -2.57
N PHE A 98 7.04 5.17 -2.03
CA PHE A 98 7.08 4.09 -1.07
C PHE A 98 7.54 4.72 0.23
N LEU A 99 6.73 4.62 1.27
CA LEU A 99 7.07 5.19 2.56
C LEU A 99 6.92 4.14 3.63
N GLU A 100 7.94 4.03 4.48
CA GLU A 100 7.93 3.12 5.60
C GLU A 100 8.08 3.93 6.89
N THR A 101 7.22 3.68 7.86
CA THR A 101 7.31 4.36 9.14
C THR A 101 7.00 3.39 10.26
N SER A 102 7.57 3.62 11.43
CA SER A 102 7.25 2.84 12.61
C SER A 102 6.19 3.54 13.47
N ASP A 103 5.76 4.72 13.05
CA ASP A 103 4.87 5.54 13.85
C ASP A 103 3.46 5.57 13.25
N MET A 104 2.49 5.09 14.03
CA MET A 104 1.11 5.03 13.54
C MET A 104 0.54 6.42 13.28
N SER A 105 0.93 7.42 14.06
CA SER A 105 0.40 8.76 13.84
C SER A 105 0.93 9.35 12.54
N THR A 106 2.15 9.01 12.15
CA THR A 106 2.71 9.43 10.87
C THR A 106 1.96 8.75 9.72
N PHE A 107 1.72 7.44 9.84
CA PHE A 107 0.96 6.68 8.86
C PHE A 107 -0.44 7.29 8.70
N ALA A 108 -1.13 7.51 9.82
CA ALA A 108 -2.46 8.10 9.81
C ALA A 108 -2.44 9.50 9.22
N GLY A 109 -1.41 10.27 9.53
CA GLY A 109 -1.28 11.64 9.05
C GLY A 109 -1.20 11.73 7.53
N HIS A 110 -0.47 10.80 6.91
CA HIS A 110 -0.42 10.76 5.44
C HIS A 110 -1.79 10.48 4.84
N LEU A 111 -2.54 9.56 5.43
CA LEU A 111 -3.85 9.22 4.92
C LEU A 111 -4.84 10.35 5.16
N ARG A 112 -4.77 10.97 6.33
CA ARG A 112 -5.65 12.09 6.65
C ARG A 112 -5.40 13.27 5.73
N ALA A 113 -4.13 13.58 5.46
CA ALA A 113 -3.77 14.68 4.56
C ALA A 113 -4.25 14.43 3.14
N ALA A 114 -4.40 13.18 2.76
CA ALA A 114 -4.88 12.79 1.44
C ALA A 114 -6.41 12.67 1.38
N GLY A 115 -7.12 12.97 2.48
CA GLY A 115 -8.56 12.85 2.51
C GLY A 115 -9.04 11.42 2.69
N LEU A 116 -8.19 10.54 3.20
CA LEU A 116 -8.49 9.12 3.31
C LEU A 116 -8.67 8.65 4.75
N GLU A 117 -9.13 9.54 5.62
CA GLU A 117 -9.29 9.19 7.03
C GLU A 117 -10.31 8.08 7.23
N GLU A 118 -11.40 8.09 6.48
CA GLU A 118 -12.39 7.03 6.62
C GLU A 118 -11.82 5.67 6.25
N LEU A 119 -10.99 5.63 5.22
CA LEU A 119 -10.30 4.40 4.85
C LEU A 119 -9.39 3.95 6.00
N PHE A 120 -8.61 4.89 6.54
CA PHE A 120 -7.70 4.57 7.63
C PHE A 120 -8.43 3.97 8.83
N LEU A 121 -9.60 4.50 9.16
CA LEU A 121 -10.33 4.02 10.33
C LEU A 121 -10.78 2.58 10.22
N ARG A 122 -10.83 2.03 9.01
CA ARG A 122 -11.19 0.64 8.84
C ARG A 122 -10.14 -0.31 9.40
N LEU A 123 -8.92 0.20 9.63
CA LEU A 123 -7.86 -0.63 10.18
C LEU A 123 -8.27 -1.22 11.54
N PHE A 124 -9.09 -0.51 12.27
CA PHE A 124 -9.43 -0.89 13.62
C PHE A 124 -10.81 -1.56 13.77
N LYS A 125 -11.39 -1.95 12.67
CA LYS A 125 -12.71 -2.58 12.69
C LYS A 125 -12.66 -4.10 12.42
#